data_3923bcd3588dfbe35a05ef808fd0720f
#
_entry.id   3923bcd3588dfbe35a05ef808fd0720f
#
_cell.length_a   1.000
_cell.length_b   1.000
_cell.length_c   1.000
_cell.angle_alpha   90.00
_cell.angle_beta   90.00
_cell.angle_gamma   90.00
#
_symmetry.space_group_name_H-M   'P 1'
#
loop_
_entity.id
_entity.type
_entity.pdbx_description
1 polymer ?
#
loop_
_entity_poly.entity_id
_entity_poly.type
_entity_poly.pdbx_seq_one_letter_code
_entity_poly.pdbx_strand_id
1 'polypeptide(L)'
;MLEKLIKYIVCLLIVLFVSGCQNNMNVIEKLEDLNNKNIGVTTGSEYDTIANQNLENPSILYFNTYSDQISALKSGKIDGFLTDEPLAKEILKNNDGLKVLDEKLTEDSYAFAINPKLTNLQRDVNRVLSDMKKDGTLKSFEDKWMGNDEDVKEVATYDYKVTNGTLKFGTVSGSAPFAYVKNNKIVGYDIDVITYIAKVLGYKLEVVEMQFDGLLASIVSGKVDIAGCSIIVTEERKKSVIFSDADYTGGIVIVTRK
;
A
#
# COMPACT_ATOMS: atom_id res chain seq x y z
N MET A 1 -24.75 61.27 -10.89
CA MET A 1 -23.39 61.02 -11.41
C MET A 1 -22.59 60.12 -10.42
N LEU A 2 -22.66 60.46 -9.14
CA LEU A 2 -21.92 59.72 -8.09
C LEU A 2 -22.32 58.24 -7.95
N GLU A 3 -23.61 57.91 -7.99
CA GLU A 3 -24.10 56.53 -7.92
C GLU A 3 -23.66 55.63 -9.07
N LYS A 4 -23.57 56.18 -10.28
CA LYS A 4 -23.04 55.42 -11.44
C LYS A 4 -21.54 55.15 -11.27
N LEU A 5 -20.79 56.10 -10.73
CA LEU A 5 -19.37 55.97 -10.48
C LEU A 5 -19.07 54.90 -9.41
N ILE A 6 -19.89 54.86 -8.34
CA ILE A 6 -19.79 53.83 -7.26
C ILE A 6 -20.10 52.44 -7.84
N LYS A 7 -21.11 52.27 -8.70
CA LYS A 7 -21.40 50.98 -9.37
C LYS A 7 -20.25 50.49 -10.24
N TYR A 8 -19.60 51.37 -10.99
CA TYR A 8 -18.43 51.00 -11.79
C TYR A 8 -17.20 50.63 -10.93
N ILE A 9 -16.98 51.33 -9.79
CA ILE A 9 -15.90 51.02 -8.85
C ILE A 9 -16.17 49.66 -8.17
N VAL A 10 -17.41 49.38 -7.77
CA VAL A 10 -17.77 48.07 -7.15
C VAL A 10 -17.64 46.94 -8.18
N CYS A 11 -18.05 47.13 -9.45
CA CYS A 11 -17.83 46.13 -10.50
C CYS A 11 -16.32 45.92 -10.79
N LEU A 12 -15.52 46.98 -10.78
CA LEU A 12 -14.07 46.87 -11.00
C LEU A 12 -13.35 46.16 -9.87
N LEU A 13 -13.78 46.37 -8.60
CA LEU A 13 -13.28 45.66 -7.43
C LEU A 13 -13.68 44.19 -7.42
N ILE A 14 -14.85 43.81 -7.92
CA ILE A 14 -15.29 42.41 -8.04
C ILE A 14 -14.45 41.66 -9.10
N VAL A 15 -14.09 42.33 -10.21
CA VAL A 15 -13.23 41.73 -11.25
C VAL A 15 -11.80 41.49 -10.77
N LEU A 16 -11.28 42.30 -9.84
CA LEU A 16 -9.93 42.10 -9.26
C LEU A 16 -9.87 40.93 -8.26
N PHE A 17 -11.01 40.51 -7.70
CA PHE A 17 -11.04 39.33 -6.80
C PHE A 17 -11.20 37.98 -7.54
N VAL A 18 -11.45 37.98 -8.84
CA VAL A 18 -11.53 36.78 -9.69
C VAL A 18 -10.17 36.43 -10.31
N SER A 19 -9.09 37.18 -10.00
CA SER A 19 -7.73 36.67 -10.23
C SER A 19 -7.47 35.54 -9.23
N GLY A 20 -8.26 34.46 -9.38
CA GLY A 20 -8.09 33.23 -8.66
C GLY A 20 -6.64 32.79 -8.82
N CYS A 21 -6.03 32.39 -7.75
CA CYS A 21 -4.79 31.64 -7.75
C CYS A 21 -4.90 30.54 -8.82
N GLN A 22 -4.43 30.81 -10.04
CA GLN A 22 -3.92 29.74 -10.87
C GLN A 22 -2.74 29.20 -10.07
N ASN A 23 -3.00 28.20 -9.23
CA ASN A 23 -1.96 27.29 -8.81
C ASN A 23 -1.43 26.69 -10.12
N ASN A 24 -0.37 27.27 -10.66
CA ASN A 24 0.50 26.59 -11.61
C ASN A 24 1.05 25.40 -10.83
N MET A 25 0.29 24.31 -10.83
CA MET A 25 0.79 23.03 -10.32
C MET A 25 1.95 22.68 -11.24
N ASN A 26 3.18 22.80 -10.70
CA ASN A 26 4.36 22.44 -11.44
C ASN A 26 4.20 20.98 -11.89
N VAL A 27 4.45 20.75 -13.17
CA VAL A 27 4.50 19.40 -13.71
C VAL A 27 5.72 18.72 -13.12
N ILE A 28 5.55 17.57 -12.51
CA ILE A 28 6.61 16.75 -11.94
C ILE A 28 7.01 15.73 -13.01
N GLU A 29 8.22 15.86 -13.56
CA GLU A 29 8.72 14.98 -14.63
C GLU A 29 9.72 13.95 -14.11
N LYS A 30 10.48 14.33 -13.10
CA LYS A 30 11.58 13.54 -12.53
C LYS A 30 11.64 13.68 -11.02
N LEU A 31 12.42 12.82 -10.39
CA LEU A 31 12.52 12.73 -8.93
C LEU A 31 12.93 14.05 -8.27
N GLU A 32 13.89 14.77 -8.86
CA GLU A 32 14.41 16.03 -8.31
C GLU A 32 13.36 17.15 -8.28
N ASP A 33 12.34 17.09 -9.12
CA ASP A 33 11.24 18.06 -9.12
C ASP A 33 10.40 17.99 -7.84
N LEU A 34 10.55 16.90 -7.07
CA LEU A 34 9.91 16.67 -5.77
C LEU A 34 10.73 17.18 -4.58
N ASN A 35 11.94 17.71 -4.79
CA ASN A 35 12.72 18.34 -3.75
C ASN A 35 11.98 19.56 -3.19
N ASN A 36 11.94 19.68 -1.85
CA ASN A 36 11.21 20.72 -1.12
C ASN A 36 9.70 20.74 -1.39
N LYS A 37 9.09 19.58 -1.75
CA LYS A 37 7.67 19.41 -2.04
C LYS A 37 6.95 18.63 -0.94
N ASN A 38 5.62 18.65 -1.01
CA ASN A 38 4.76 17.91 -0.11
C ASN A 38 4.61 16.46 -0.61
N ILE A 39 5.03 15.51 0.22
CA ILE A 39 5.03 14.08 -0.11
C ILE A 39 4.07 13.33 0.81
N GLY A 40 3.12 12.62 0.22
CA GLY A 40 2.20 11.75 0.95
C GLY A 40 2.84 10.40 1.27
N VAL A 41 2.64 9.92 2.48
CA VAL A 41 3.09 8.59 2.91
C VAL A 41 2.01 7.89 3.72
N THR A 42 2.01 6.56 3.70
CA THR A 42 1.11 5.76 4.55
C THR A 42 1.62 5.77 6.00
N THR A 43 0.74 6.07 6.95
CA THR A 43 1.07 6.07 8.38
C THR A 43 1.57 4.68 8.82
N GLY A 44 2.73 4.62 9.48
CA GLY A 44 3.37 3.38 9.96
C GLY A 44 4.14 2.59 8.91
N SER A 45 4.21 3.09 7.65
CA SER A 45 5.08 2.51 6.61
C SER A 45 6.54 2.99 6.78
N GLU A 46 7.43 2.48 5.92
CA GLU A 46 8.82 2.95 5.80
C GLU A 46 8.96 4.10 4.78
N TYR A 47 7.84 4.60 4.24
CA TYR A 47 7.86 5.52 3.11
C TYR A 47 8.40 6.91 3.46
N ASP A 48 8.24 7.36 4.69
CA ASP A 48 8.85 8.60 5.18
C ASP A 48 10.39 8.52 5.22
N THR A 49 10.92 7.39 5.69
CA THR A 49 12.36 7.10 5.67
C THR A 49 12.88 7.06 4.22
N ILE A 50 12.19 6.34 3.33
CA ILE A 50 12.55 6.24 1.91
C ILE A 50 12.49 7.62 1.24
N ALA A 51 11.45 8.42 1.49
CA ALA A 51 11.33 9.76 0.95
C ALA A 51 12.50 10.66 1.40
N ASN A 52 12.85 10.65 2.69
CA ASN A 52 13.95 11.45 3.24
C ASN A 52 15.34 11.01 2.73
N GLN A 53 15.50 9.75 2.33
CA GLN A 53 16.74 9.24 1.75
C GLN A 53 16.92 9.61 0.27
N ASN A 54 15.83 9.85 -0.46
CA ASN A 54 15.85 10.04 -1.91
C ASN A 54 15.51 11.46 -2.36
N LEU A 55 14.94 12.31 -1.48
CA LEU A 55 14.52 13.67 -1.78
C LEU A 55 15.21 14.68 -0.85
N GLU A 56 15.44 15.89 -1.34
CA GLU A 56 15.97 16.99 -0.54
C GLU A 56 14.82 17.72 0.19
N ASN A 57 14.84 17.72 1.54
CA ASN A 57 13.93 18.43 2.42
C ASN A 57 12.43 18.22 2.05
N PRO A 58 11.94 16.98 1.87
CA PRO A 58 10.52 16.74 1.61
C PRO A 58 9.67 17.12 2.83
N SER A 59 8.50 17.70 2.60
CA SER A 59 7.48 17.91 3.63
C SER A 59 6.58 16.68 3.67
N ILE A 60 6.73 15.83 4.69
CA ILE A 60 6.01 14.57 4.79
C ILE A 60 4.60 14.78 5.38
N LEU A 61 3.58 14.30 4.66
CA LEU A 61 2.19 14.27 5.11
C LEU A 61 1.72 12.82 5.22
N TYR A 62 1.23 12.45 6.41
CA TYR A 62 0.80 11.09 6.71
C TYR A 62 -0.68 10.88 6.42
N PHE A 63 -1.01 9.73 5.84
CA PHE A 63 -2.36 9.32 5.48
C PHE A 63 -2.62 7.88 5.89
N ASN A 64 -3.85 7.58 6.27
CA ASN A 64 -4.24 6.22 6.64
C ASN A 64 -4.73 5.40 5.45
N THR A 65 -5.15 6.05 4.35
CA THR A 65 -5.67 5.37 3.16
C THR A 65 -5.07 5.92 1.87
N TYR A 66 -4.97 5.09 0.85
CA TYR A 66 -4.58 5.53 -0.49
C TYR A 66 -5.62 6.45 -1.14
N SER A 67 -6.91 6.27 -0.83
CA SER A 67 -7.97 7.17 -1.31
C SER A 67 -7.76 8.61 -0.85
N ASP A 68 -7.31 8.82 0.40
CA ASP A 68 -6.99 10.14 0.92
C ASP A 68 -5.73 10.72 0.26
N GLN A 69 -4.70 9.90 0.01
CA GLN A 69 -3.49 10.30 -0.70
C GLN A 69 -3.81 10.71 -2.15
N ILE A 70 -4.62 9.92 -2.86
CA ILE A 70 -5.07 10.23 -4.23
C ILE A 70 -5.87 11.55 -4.25
N SER A 71 -6.76 11.75 -3.30
CA SER A 71 -7.56 12.98 -3.17
C SER A 71 -6.67 14.20 -2.87
N ALA A 72 -5.71 14.05 -1.96
CA ALA A 72 -4.73 15.08 -1.63
C ALA A 72 -3.83 15.43 -2.82
N LEU A 73 -3.41 14.42 -3.62
CA LEU A 73 -2.62 14.63 -4.82
C LEU A 73 -3.42 15.37 -5.90
N LYS A 74 -4.64 14.95 -6.17
CA LYS A 74 -5.54 15.59 -7.16
C LYS A 74 -5.87 17.03 -6.79
N SER A 75 -6.02 17.34 -5.49
CA SER A 75 -6.29 18.71 -5.01
C SER A 75 -5.05 19.60 -4.92
N GLY A 76 -3.84 19.06 -5.14
CA GLY A 76 -2.58 19.80 -5.00
C GLY A 76 -2.13 20.00 -3.56
N LYS A 77 -2.73 19.31 -2.58
CA LYS A 77 -2.28 19.32 -1.18
C LYS A 77 -0.94 18.62 -1.02
N ILE A 78 -0.67 17.58 -1.82
CA ILE A 78 0.63 16.93 -1.99
C ILE A 78 1.04 16.96 -3.45
N ASP A 79 2.33 16.81 -3.72
CA ASP A 79 2.91 16.84 -5.06
C ASP A 79 3.20 15.43 -5.60
N GLY A 80 3.40 14.48 -4.71
CA GLY A 80 3.53 13.06 -4.97
C GLY A 80 3.25 12.24 -3.73
N PHE A 81 3.09 10.93 -3.89
CA PHE A 81 3.05 9.98 -2.77
C PHE A 81 3.79 8.69 -3.12
N LEU A 82 4.35 8.06 -2.08
CA LEU A 82 5.06 6.79 -2.21
C LEU A 82 4.09 5.62 -2.08
N THR A 83 4.34 4.60 -2.89
CA THR A 83 3.59 3.34 -2.83
C THR A 83 4.37 2.21 -3.50
N ASP A 84 3.93 0.96 -3.26
CA ASP A 84 4.46 -0.22 -3.95
C ASP A 84 4.16 -0.16 -5.46
N GLU A 85 5.10 -0.62 -6.29
CA GLU A 85 4.94 -0.61 -7.75
C GLU A 85 3.66 -1.34 -8.22
N PRO A 86 3.28 -2.54 -7.72
CA PRO A 86 2.03 -3.19 -8.12
C PRO A 86 0.79 -2.38 -7.74
N LEU A 87 0.80 -1.75 -6.57
CA LEU A 87 -0.31 -0.91 -6.11
C LEU A 87 -0.43 0.37 -6.94
N ALA A 88 0.70 1.00 -7.31
CA ALA A 88 0.71 2.13 -8.23
C ALA A 88 0.03 1.79 -9.56
N LYS A 89 0.33 0.61 -10.13
CA LYS A 89 -0.32 0.12 -11.36
C LYS A 89 -1.84 0.00 -11.21
N GLU A 90 -2.31 -0.52 -10.08
CA GLU A 90 -3.76 -0.61 -9.81
C GLU A 90 -4.40 0.78 -9.62
N ILE A 91 -3.74 1.70 -8.93
CA ILE A 91 -4.21 3.09 -8.77
C ILE A 91 -4.39 3.77 -10.12
N LEU A 92 -3.44 3.61 -11.05
CA LEU A 92 -3.47 4.25 -12.35
C LEU A 92 -4.60 3.73 -13.26
N LYS A 93 -5.06 2.49 -13.11
CA LYS A 93 -6.20 1.96 -13.88
C LYS A 93 -7.47 2.81 -13.75
N ASN A 94 -7.65 3.47 -12.60
CA ASN A 94 -8.83 4.25 -12.27
C ASN A 94 -8.55 5.76 -12.10
N ASN A 95 -7.37 6.22 -12.49
CA ASN A 95 -6.94 7.60 -12.25
C ASN A 95 -6.09 8.14 -13.41
N ASP A 96 -6.72 8.38 -14.57
CA ASP A 96 -6.06 8.80 -15.83
C ASP A 96 -5.21 10.07 -15.71
N GLY A 97 -5.48 10.94 -14.73
CA GLY A 97 -4.72 12.18 -14.46
C GLY A 97 -3.45 11.98 -13.64
N LEU A 98 -3.13 10.73 -13.28
CA LEU A 98 -1.93 10.38 -12.50
C LEU A 98 -0.93 9.63 -13.36
N LYS A 99 0.34 9.68 -12.95
CA LYS A 99 1.45 8.90 -13.51
C LYS A 99 2.38 8.39 -12.41
N VAL A 100 3.16 7.39 -12.71
CA VAL A 100 4.31 6.95 -11.91
C VAL A 100 5.55 7.59 -12.49
N LEU A 101 6.49 8.06 -11.66
CA LEU A 101 7.81 8.43 -12.11
C LEU A 101 8.61 7.19 -12.49
N ASP A 102 9.52 7.33 -13.46
CA ASP A 102 10.28 6.20 -14.01
C ASP A 102 11.26 5.61 -12.98
N GLU A 103 11.70 6.43 -12.01
CA GLU A 103 12.65 6.02 -10.99
C GLU A 103 11.98 5.15 -9.92
N LYS A 104 12.50 3.94 -9.77
CA LYS A 104 12.20 3.05 -8.65
C LYS A 104 13.15 3.38 -7.49
N LEU A 105 12.60 3.76 -6.33
CA LEU A 105 13.39 4.26 -5.20
C LEU A 105 14.12 3.15 -4.44
N THR A 106 13.50 1.97 -4.38
CA THR A 106 14.02 0.82 -3.63
C THR A 106 13.74 -0.49 -4.35
N GLU A 107 14.41 -1.54 -3.92
CA GLU A 107 14.06 -2.92 -4.21
C GLU A 107 13.99 -3.66 -2.88
N ASP A 108 12.77 -4.04 -2.47
CA ASP A 108 12.49 -4.53 -1.14
C ASP A 108 11.98 -5.96 -1.15
N SER A 109 12.26 -6.68 -0.06
CA SER A 109 11.66 -7.96 0.25
C SER A 109 10.43 -7.75 1.12
N TYR A 110 9.28 -8.26 0.69
CA TYR A 110 8.05 -8.31 1.48
C TYR A 110 7.90 -9.69 2.09
N ALA A 111 7.47 -9.72 3.36
CA ALA A 111 7.30 -10.96 4.09
C ALA A 111 6.16 -10.85 5.11
N PHE A 112 5.62 -11.99 5.49
CA PHE A 112 4.67 -12.02 6.60
C PHE A 112 5.37 -11.74 7.92
N ALA A 113 4.87 -10.77 8.67
CA ALA A 113 5.30 -10.50 10.03
C ALA A 113 4.56 -11.47 10.97
N ILE A 114 5.27 -12.09 11.91
CA ILE A 114 4.77 -13.17 12.77
C ILE A 114 5.08 -12.82 14.23
N ASN A 115 4.18 -13.21 15.14
CA ASN A 115 4.38 -13.04 16.56
C ASN A 115 5.69 -13.73 17.00
N PRO A 116 6.62 -13.03 17.69
CA PRO A 116 7.93 -13.58 18.04
C PRO A 116 7.88 -14.80 18.97
N LYS A 117 6.73 -15.05 19.62
CA LYS A 117 6.50 -16.25 20.42
C LYS A 117 6.15 -17.48 19.58
N LEU A 118 5.81 -17.30 18.30
CA LEU A 118 5.35 -18.36 17.40
C LEU A 118 6.44 -18.83 16.42
N THR A 119 7.66 -19.12 16.92
CA THR A 119 8.80 -19.55 16.10
C THR A 119 8.54 -20.85 15.34
N ASN A 120 7.71 -21.76 15.87
CA ASN A 120 7.28 -22.96 15.15
C ASN A 120 6.40 -22.61 13.95
N LEU A 121 5.48 -21.63 14.10
CA LEU A 121 4.66 -21.16 12.99
C LEU A 121 5.54 -20.55 11.90
N GLN A 122 6.54 -19.72 12.25
CA GLN A 122 7.50 -19.15 11.29
C GLN A 122 8.20 -20.25 10.48
N ARG A 123 8.76 -21.25 11.16
CA ARG A 123 9.43 -22.37 10.49
C ARG A 123 8.49 -23.11 9.53
N ASP A 124 7.26 -23.38 9.97
CA ASP A 124 6.29 -24.13 9.17
C ASP A 124 5.79 -23.30 7.99
N VAL A 125 5.58 -21.98 8.14
CA VAL A 125 5.29 -21.03 7.06
C VAL A 125 6.43 -21.01 6.04
N ASN A 126 7.68 -20.89 6.49
CA ASN A 126 8.85 -20.88 5.60
C ASN A 126 9.00 -22.18 4.80
N ARG A 127 8.70 -23.33 5.42
CA ARG A 127 8.68 -24.61 4.71
C ARG A 127 7.64 -24.59 3.59
N VAL A 128 6.41 -24.13 3.87
CA VAL A 128 5.36 -24.06 2.85
C VAL A 128 5.72 -23.07 1.74
N LEU A 129 6.23 -21.88 2.08
CA LEU A 129 6.69 -20.90 1.09
C LEU A 129 7.82 -21.46 0.21
N SER A 130 8.78 -22.21 0.81
CA SER A 130 9.85 -22.88 0.06
C SER A 130 9.28 -23.91 -0.93
N ASP A 131 8.30 -24.69 -0.51
CA ASP A 131 7.65 -25.69 -1.38
C ASP A 131 6.88 -25.00 -2.50
N MET A 132 6.11 -23.94 -2.21
CA MET A 132 5.39 -23.12 -3.20
C MET A 132 6.32 -22.45 -4.22
N LYS A 133 7.52 -22.04 -3.80
CA LYS A 133 8.55 -21.52 -4.73
C LYS A 133 9.08 -22.60 -5.66
N LYS A 134 9.35 -23.79 -5.12
CA LYS A 134 9.91 -24.90 -5.91
C LYS A 134 8.95 -25.48 -6.93
N ASP A 135 7.67 -25.59 -6.58
CA ASP A 135 6.64 -26.17 -7.44
C ASP A 135 5.94 -25.16 -8.37
N GLY A 136 6.27 -23.86 -8.22
CA GLY A 136 5.72 -22.76 -9.03
C GLY A 136 4.37 -22.21 -8.53
N THR A 137 3.83 -22.73 -7.43
CA THR A 137 2.55 -22.26 -6.88
C THR A 137 2.61 -20.78 -6.54
N LEU A 138 3.69 -20.32 -5.88
CA LEU A 138 3.85 -18.91 -5.51
C LEU A 138 3.89 -18.01 -6.74
N LYS A 139 4.60 -18.42 -7.78
CA LYS A 139 4.66 -17.68 -9.05
C LYS A 139 3.30 -17.64 -9.75
N SER A 140 2.52 -18.70 -9.69
CA SER A 140 1.18 -18.72 -10.28
C SER A 140 0.22 -17.74 -9.57
N PHE A 141 0.38 -17.57 -8.24
CA PHE A 141 -0.39 -16.56 -7.49
C PHE A 141 0.06 -15.15 -7.84
N GLU A 142 1.38 -14.91 -7.95
CA GLU A 142 1.92 -13.64 -8.40
C GLU A 142 1.38 -13.29 -9.79
N ASP A 143 1.49 -14.18 -10.78
CA ASP A 143 1.00 -13.95 -12.15
C ASP A 143 -0.51 -13.65 -12.18
N LYS A 144 -1.29 -14.34 -11.36
CA LYS A 144 -2.73 -14.11 -11.22
C LYS A 144 -3.04 -12.70 -10.69
N TRP A 145 -2.44 -12.32 -9.58
CA TRP A 145 -2.80 -11.09 -8.87
C TRP A 145 -2.15 -9.83 -9.45
N MET A 146 -0.91 -9.95 -9.96
CA MET A 146 -0.19 -8.85 -10.61
C MET A 146 -0.54 -8.70 -12.09
N GLY A 147 -1.24 -9.69 -12.66
CA GLY A 147 -1.73 -9.66 -14.05
C GLY A 147 -2.92 -8.72 -14.24
N ASN A 148 -3.32 -8.54 -15.51
CA ASN A 148 -4.40 -7.63 -15.90
C ASN A 148 -5.76 -8.33 -16.07
N ASP A 149 -5.82 -9.65 -16.00
CA ASP A 149 -7.05 -10.42 -16.16
C ASP A 149 -7.82 -10.47 -14.83
N GLU A 150 -8.86 -9.64 -14.74
CA GLU A 150 -9.67 -9.53 -13.51
C GLU A 150 -10.59 -10.75 -13.28
N ASP A 151 -10.86 -11.54 -14.32
CA ASP A 151 -11.78 -12.70 -14.21
C ASP A 151 -11.13 -13.86 -13.46
N VAL A 152 -9.79 -13.93 -13.47
CA VAL A 152 -9.04 -14.98 -12.74
C VAL A 152 -8.71 -14.60 -11.30
N LYS A 153 -8.92 -13.33 -10.90
CA LYS A 153 -8.58 -12.81 -9.57
C LYS A 153 -9.62 -13.23 -8.52
N GLU A 154 -9.56 -14.49 -8.14
CA GLU A 154 -10.34 -15.07 -7.04
C GLU A 154 -9.43 -15.85 -6.09
N VAL A 155 -9.73 -15.80 -4.78
CA VAL A 155 -9.04 -16.62 -3.78
C VAL A 155 -9.56 -18.04 -3.88
N ALA A 156 -8.62 -18.99 -3.99
CA ALA A 156 -8.97 -20.40 -4.10
C ALA A 156 -9.66 -20.90 -2.82
N THR A 157 -10.69 -21.72 -3.00
CA THR A 157 -11.36 -22.41 -1.90
C THR A 157 -10.85 -23.85 -1.83
N TYR A 158 -10.47 -24.28 -0.62
CA TYR A 158 -9.94 -25.61 -0.38
C TYR A 158 -10.84 -26.38 0.58
N ASP A 159 -11.10 -27.66 0.27
CA ASP A 159 -11.70 -28.59 1.21
C ASP A 159 -10.56 -29.32 1.95
N TYR A 160 -10.44 -29.12 3.27
CA TYR A 160 -9.41 -29.73 4.09
C TYR A 160 -9.85 -29.85 5.56
N LYS A 161 -9.25 -30.81 6.26
CA LYS A 161 -9.52 -31.00 7.68
C LYS A 161 -8.72 -30.00 8.52
N VAL A 162 -9.41 -29.24 9.35
CA VAL A 162 -8.79 -28.37 10.35
C VAL A 162 -8.28 -29.25 11.51
N THR A 163 -6.98 -29.16 11.80
CA THR A 163 -6.31 -29.95 12.85
C THR A 163 -5.55 -29.10 13.86
N ASN A 164 -5.20 -27.85 13.50
CA ASN A 164 -4.33 -26.96 14.27
C ASN A 164 -5.04 -25.71 14.83
N GLY A 165 -6.39 -25.71 14.84
CA GLY A 165 -7.16 -24.58 15.36
C GLY A 165 -7.27 -23.42 14.39
N THR A 166 -7.23 -22.17 14.88
CA THR A 166 -7.41 -20.96 14.07
C THR A 166 -6.09 -20.21 13.93
N LEU A 167 -5.78 -19.78 12.71
CA LEU A 167 -4.71 -18.86 12.37
C LEU A 167 -5.34 -17.48 12.11
N LYS A 168 -5.01 -16.48 12.94
CA LYS A 168 -5.49 -15.12 12.80
C LYS A 168 -4.51 -14.31 11.96
N PHE A 169 -4.96 -13.88 10.80
CA PHE A 169 -4.18 -13.11 9.82
C PHE A 169 -4.62 -11.64 9.79
N GLY A 170 -3.72 -10.73 10.16
CA GLY A 170 -3.93 -9.28 10.08
C GLY A 170 -3.62 -8.73 8.69
N THR A 171 -4.48 -7.86 8.16
CA THR A 171 -4.24 -7.22 6.86
C THR A 171 -4.96 -5.88 6.70
N VAL A 172 -4.67 -5.16 5.59
CA VAL A 172 -5.30 -3.90 5.20
C VAL A 172 -6.04 -4.09 3.88
N SER A 173 -7.36 -3.89 3.86
CA SER A 173 -8.19 -4.21 2.68
C SER A 173 -8.23 -3.14 1.58
N GLY A 174 -7.36 -2.14 1.64
CA GLY A 174 -7.28 -1.05 0.65
C GLY A 174 -6.03 -1.08 -0.24
N SER A 175 -5.31 -2.21 -0.31
CA SER A 175 -3.97 -2.32 -0.91
C SER A 175 -3.94 -3.33 -2.07
N ALA A 176 -4.80 -3.12 -3.09
CA ALA A 176 -4.77 -3.95 -4.30
C ALA A 176 -3.40 -3.84 -4.99
N PRO A 177 -2.81 -4.95 -5.45
CA PRO A 177 -3.37 -6.30 -5.57
C PRO A 177 -3.07 -7.24 -4.38
N PHE A 178 -2.43 -6.76 -3.29
CA PHE A 178 -2.02 -7.59 -2.15
C PHE A 178 -3.21 -8.00 -1.28
N ALA A 179 -4.01 -7.02 -0.81
CA ALA A 179 -5.26 -7.28 -0.09
C ALA A 179 -6.26 -6.16 -0.37
N TYR A 180 -7.46 -6.50 -0.83
CA TYR A 180 -8.52 -5.54 -1.14
C TYR A 180 -9.91 -6.18 -1.11
N VAL A 181 -10.95 -5.34 -1.09
CA VAL A 181 -12.35 -5.83 -1.11
C VAL A 181 -12.82 -6.02 -2.55
N LYS A 182 -13.23 -7.25 -2.88
CA LYS A 182 -13.93 -7.60 -4.14
C LYS A 182 -15.15 -8.44 -3.78
N ASN A 183 -16.35 -8.05 -4.25
CA ASN A 183 -17.60 -8.76 -3.99
C ASN A 183 -17.85 -9.03 -2.48
N ASN A 184 -17.65 -8.03 -1.63
CA ASN A 184 -17.78 -8.08 -0.17
C ASN A 184 -16.87 -9.12 0.51
N LYS A 185 -15.78 -9.51 -0.12
CA LYS A 185 -14.75 -10.39 0.46
C LYS A 185 -13.39 -9.71 0.36
N ILE A 186 -12.54 -9.93 1.35
CA ILE A 186 -11.13 -9.53 1.25
C ILE A 186 -10.43 -10.59 0.40
N VAL A 187 -9.82 -10.13 -0.69
CA VAL A 187 -9.11 -10.95 -1.68
C VAL A 187 -7.74 -10.32 -1.97
N GLY A 188 -6.88 -11.00 -2.70
CA GLY A 188 -5.58 -10.48 -3.11
C GLY A 188 -4.48 -11.53 -3.01
N TYR A 189 -3.28 -11.13 -3.41
CA TYR A 189 -2.11 -11.99 -3.39
C TYR A 189 -1.82 -12.57 -2.00
N ASP A 190 -1.72 -11.71 -0.99
CA ASP A 190 -1.43 -12.15 0.38
C ASP A 190 -2.53 -13.06 0.95
N ILE A 191 -3.79 -12.77 0.59
CA ILE A 191 -4.92 -13.59 1.03
C ILE A 191 -4.85 -14.99 0.42
N ASP A 192 -4.49 -15.09 -0.85
CA ASP A 192 -4.36 -16.38 -1.54
C ASP A 192 -3.19 -17.20 -0.99
N VAL A 193 -2.03 -16.55 -0.79
CA VAL A 193 -0.85 -17.19 -0.20
C VAL A 193 -1.15 -17.69 1.22
N ILE A 194 -1.73 -16.85 2.09
CA ILE A 194 -2.01 -17.27 3.47
C ILE A 194 -3.12 -18.32 3.54
N THR A 195 -4.11 -18.29 2.63
CA THR A 195 -5.15 -19.31 2.54
C THR A 195 -4.54 -20.67 2.19
N TYR A 196 -3.60 -20.70 1.24
CA TYR A 196 -2.87 -21.92 0.90
C TYR A 196 -2.01 -22.43 2.06
N ILE A 197 -1.28 -21.52 2.74
CA ILE A 197 -0.49 -21.87 3.93
C ILE A 197 -1.39 -22.46 5.04
N ALA A 198 -2.52 -21.81 5.33
CA ALA A 198 -3.47 -22.29 6.33
C ALA A 198 -3.99 -23.70 6.01
N LYS A 199 -4.33 -23.94 4.73
CA LYS A 199 -4.73 -25.28 4.24
C LYS A 199 -3.64 -26.31 4.49
N VAL A 200 -2.40 -26.05 4.06
CA VAL A 200 -1.28 -27.01 4.17
C VAL A 200 -0.94 -27.30 5.64
N LEU A 201 -1.03 -26.27 6.49
CA LEU A 201 -0.77 -26.40 7.92
C LEU A 201 -1.97 -26.86 8.75
N GLY A 202 -3.15 -27.02 8.13
CA GLY A 202 -4.35 -27.51 8.82
C GLY A 202 -5.00 -26.49 9.76
N TYR A 203 -4.83 -25.19 9.53
CA TYR A 203 -5.48 -24.13 10.30
C TYR A 203 -6.77 -23.66 9.63
N LYS A 204 -7.76 -23.28 10.45
CA LYS A 204 -8.87 -22.43 10.00
C LYS A 204 -8.32 -21.00 9.88
N LEU A 205 -8.40 -20.39 8.71
CA LEU A 205 -8.00 -18.99 8.53
C LEU A 205 -9.09 -18.03 9.04
N GLU A 206 -8.69 -17.05 9.84
CA GLU A 206 -9.50 -15.90 10.26
C GLU A 206 -8.78 -14.62 9.84
N VAL A 207 -9.35 -13.88 8.87
CA VAL A 207 -8.79 -12.61 8.39
C VAL A 207 -9.31 -11.48 9.26
N VAL A 208 -8.39 -10.67 9.81
CA VAL A 208 -8.67 -9.53 10.69
C VAL A 208 -8.20 -8.25 9.99
N GLU A 209 -9.17 -7.45 9.55
CA GLU A 209 -8.90 -6.17 8.91
C GLU A 209 -8.52 -5.09 9.92
N MET A 210 -7.53 -4.23 9.57
CA MET A 210 -7.12 -3.09 10.37
C MET A 210 -6.37 -2.05 9.54
N GLN A 211 -6.01 -0.90 10.14
CA GLN A 211 -5.12 0.07 9.51
C GLN A 211 -3.67 -0.42 9.56
N PHE A 212 -2.85 0.05 8.61
CA PHE A 212 -1.46 -0.41 8.44
C PHE A 212 -0.60 -0.18 9.69
N ASP A 213 -0.73 0.97 10.33
CA ASP A 213 -0.02 1.33 11.57
C ASP A 213 -0.32 0.42 12.76
N GLY A 214 -1.50 -0.22 12.74
CA GLY A 214 -1.93 -1.18 13.76
C GLY A 214 -1.38 -2.61 13.58
N LEU A 215 -0.84 -2.96 12.40
CA LEU A 215 -0.47 -4.35 12.08
C LEU A 215 0.57 -4.92 13.04
N LEU A 216 1.74 -4.27 13.19
CA LEU A 216 2.81 -4.77 14.04
C LEU A 216 2.42 -4.81 15.52
N ALA A 217 1.70 -3.78 16.00
CA ALA A 217 1.20 -3.76 17.37
C ALA A 217 0.20 -4.90 17.65
N SER A 218 -0.64 -5.25 16.66
CA SER A 218 -1.59 -6.36 16.80
C SER A 218 -0.90 -7.74 16.87
N ILE A 219 0.23 -7.90 16.18
CA ILE A 219 1.08 -9.10 16.26
C ILE A 219 1.73 -9.19 17.65
N VAL A 220 2.38 -8.12 18.11
CA VAL A 220 3.08 -8.08 19.40
C VAL A 220 2.11 -8.36 20.57
N SER A 221 0.90 -7.79 20.51
CA SER A 221 -0.13 -8.03 21.52
C SER A 221 -0.79 -9.42 21.45
N GLY A 222 -0.60 -10.16 20.37
CA GLY A 222 -1.25 -11.45 20.13
C GLY A 222 -2.71 -11.35 19.69
N LYS A 223 -3.16 -10.18 19.23
CA LYS A 223 -4.49 -10.01 18.61
C LYS A 223 -4.57 -10.78 17.30
N VAL A 224 -3.46 -10.82 16.54
CA VAL A 224 -3.27 -11.69 15.38
C VAL A 224 -1.96 -12.48 15.55
N ASP A 225 -1.86 -13.61 14.87
CA ASP A 225 -0.70 -14.51 14.91
C ASP A 225 0.35 -14.11 13.87
N ILE A 226 -0.11 -13.66 12.72
CA ILE A 226 0.65 -13.35 11.52
C ILE A 226 -0.05 -12.21 10.78
N ALA A 227 0.70 -11.35 10.07
CA ALA A 227 0.14 -10.29 9.24
C ALA A 227 0.90 -10.14 7.93
N GLY A 228 0.19 -9.70 6.90
CA GLY A 228 0.69 -9.36 5.57
C GLY A 228 -0.09 -8.17 4.99
N CYS A 229 0.55 -7.41 4.19
CA CYS A 229 0.10 -6.33 3.30
C CYS A 229 1.36 -5.61 2.80
N SER A 230 2.12 -6.29 1.93
CA SER A 230 3.42 -5.78 1.43
C SER A 230 4.33 -5.22 2.54
N ILE A 231 4.47 -5.95 3.66
CA ILE A 231 5.27 -5.47 4.79
C ILE A 231 6.76 -5.59 4.44
N ILE A 232 7.43 -4.46 4.28
CA ILE A 232 8.88 -4.39 4.06
C ILE A 232 9.62 -4.93 5.29
N VAL A 233 10.59 -5.83 5.05
CA VAL A 233 11.46 -6.38 6.09
C VAL A 233 12.54 -5.35 6.43
N THR A 234 12.53 -4.82 7.66
CA THR A 234 13.55 -3.89 8.14
C THR A 234 14.16 -4.36 9.47
N GLU A 235 15.41 -3.94 9.75
CA GLU A 235 16.09 -4.27 11.01
C GLU A 235 15.35 -3.66 12.23
N GLU A 236 14.67 -2.53 12.03
CA GLU A 236 13.86 -1.91 13.09
C GLU A 236 12.66 -2.80 13.46
N ARG A 237 11.93 -3.27 12.45
CA ARG A 237 10.76 -4.15 12.64
C ARG A 237 11.14 -5.52 13.24
N LYS A 238 12.31 -6.06 12.88
CA LYS A 238 12.85 -7.32 13.45
C LYS A 238 13.09 -7.25 14.96
N LYS A 239 13.16 -6.08 15.56
CA LYS A 239 13.28 -5.94 17.03
C LYS A 239 11.99 -6.33 17.77
N SER A 240 10.84 -6.26 17.12
CA SER A 240 9.52 -6.48 17.73
C SER A 240 8.76 -7.69 17.18
N VAL A 241 9.01 -8.06 15.92
CA VAL A 241 8.38 -9.20 15.25
C VAL A 241 9.43 -10.08 14.58
N ILE A 242 9.06 -11.33 14.27
CA ILE A 242 9.86 -12.18 13.37
C ILE A 242 9.18 -12.22 12.00
N PHE A 243 9.95 -12.46 10.95
CA PHE A 243 9.45 -12.50 9.58
C PHE A 243 9.53 -13.89 8.98
N SER A 244 8.62 -14.21 8.08
CA SER A 244 8.80 -15.33 7.17
C SER A 244 9.97 -15.08 6.20
N ASP A 245 10.32 -16.09 5.40
CA ASP A 245 11.03 -15.85 4.15
C ASP A 245 10.18 -14.93 3.26
N ALA A 246 10.83 -14.11 2.44
CA ALA A 246 10.12 -13.20 1.55
C ALA A 246 9.15 -13.98 0.64
N ASP A 247 7.92 -13.56 0.55
CA ASP A 247 6.91 -14.11 -0.36
C ASP A 247 6.84 -13.32 -1.67
N TYR A 248 7.23 -12.03 -1.66
CA TYR A 248 7.29 -11.17 -2.83
C TYR A 248 8.55 -10.29 -2.81
N THR A 249 9.02 -9.88 -3.98
CA THR A 249 10.06 -8.86 -4.13
C THR A 249 9.51 -7.75 -5.01
N GLY A 250 9.58 -6.53 -4.53
CA GLY A 250 9.05 -5.36 -5.22
C GLY A 250 9.88 -4.12 -4.93
N GLY A 251 9.33 -2.96 -5.19
CA GLY A 251 9.99 -1.71 -4.86
C GLY A 251 9.01 -0.57 -4.77
N ILE A 252 9.49 0.51 -4.21
CA ILE A 252 8.72 1.71 -3.97
C ILE A 252 8.91 2.67 -5.13
N VAL A 253 7.81 3.22 -5.60
CA VAL A 253 7.72 4.21 -6.66
C VAL A 253 6.96 5.44 -6.17
N ILE A 254 7.01 6.53 -6.93
CA ILE A 254 6.25 7.75 -6.64
C ILE A 254 5.18 7.95 -7.69
N VAL A 255 3.95 8.19 -7.20
CA VAL A 255 2.80 8.60 -8.01
C VAL A 255 2.68 10.11 -7.95
N THR A 256 2.55 10.75 -9.14
CA THR A 256 2.35 12.20 -9.30
C THR A 256 1.19 12.51 -10.24
N ARG A 257 0.82 13.79 -10.37
CA ARG A 257 -0.06 14.28 -11.44
C ARG A 257 0.68 14.26 -12.79
N LYS A 258 -0.09 14.03 -13.87
CA LYS A 258 0.41 14.23 -15.26
C LYS A 258 0.59 15.70 -15.57
#